data_2d7433da3ced3b98ee8e1d6d6e053d42
#
_entry.id   2d7433da3ced3b98ee8e1d6d6e053d42
#
_cell.length_a   1.000
_cell.length_b   1.000
_cell.length_c   1.000
_cell.angle_alpha   90.00
_cell.angle_beta   90.00
_cell.angle_gamma   90.00
#
_symmetry.space_group_name_H-M   'P 1'
#
loop_
_entity.id
_entity.type
_entity.pdbx_description
1 polymer ?
#
loop_
_entity_poly.entity_id
_entity_poly.type
_entity_poly.pdbx_seq_one_letter_code
_entity_poly.pdbx_strand_id
1 'polypeptide(L)'
;FTPGDLAMGRVAGKLNALDTTMWRELRAGFEAIAPACAPRVIVVQGEGQSFVAGGDIEEFPHFRFDAASLAHFHEEVVGPALWAMLACDVPLVAQIAGACVGGGLEIAACCDIRLCSERSRFGVPIAKLGFPMAPAEIEIVARVVGATTLRELPLEARGRTAHDALQRGPVTRA
;
A
#
# COMPACT_ATOMS: atom_id res chain seq x y z
N PHE A 1 -21.70 -4.77 8.39
CA PHE A 1 -21.45 -3.99 7.15
C PHE A 1 -22.53 -2.93 7.02
N THR A 2 -22.17 -1.67 7.01
CA THR A 2 -23.03 -0.57 6.57
C THR A 2 -22.98 -0.47 5.04
N PRO A 3 -24.05 -0.03 4.36
CA PRO A 3 -23.98 0.22 2.93
C PRO A 3 -22.86 1.21 2.62
N GLY A 4 -21.82 0.74 1.93
CA GLY A 4 -20.62 1.52 1.61
C GLY A 4 -19.30 0.92 2.10
N ASP A 5 -19.31 -0.19 2.84
CA ASP A 5 -18.08 -0.87 3.27
C ASP A 5 -17.56 -1.78 2.14
N LEU A 6 -16.39 -1.48 1.62
CA LEU A 6 -15.64 -2.39 0.74
C LEU A 6 -14.71 -3.24 1.61
N ALA A 7 -15.02 -4.52 1.79
CA ALA A 7 -14.14 -5.44 2.50
C ALA A 7 -13.26 -6.18 1.48
N MET A 8 -11.95 -6.11 1.67
CA MET A 8 -10.99 -6.95 0.96
C MET A 8 -10.77 -8.27 1.71
N GLY A 9 -10.38 -9.29 0.96
CA GLY A 9 -9.87 -10.52 1.51
C GLY A 9 -8.70 -10.29 2.47
N ARG A 10 -8.46 -11.23 3.37
CA ARG A 10 -7.39 -11.15 4.38
C ARG A 10 -6.60 -12.46 4.43
N VAL A 11 -5.32 -12.34 4.70
CA VAL A 11 -4.49 -13.49 5.08
C VAL A 11 -4.33 -13.48 6.60
N ALA A 12 -5.04 -14.38 7.29
CA ALA A 12 -4.99 -14.48 8.74
C ALA A 12 -3.56 -14.79 9.22
N GLY A 13 -3.11 -14.08 10.23
CA GLY A 13 -1.80 -14.34 10.87
C GLY A 13 -0.58 -13.72 10.19
N LYS A 14 -0.74 -13.06 9.02
CA LYS A 14 0.38 -12.45 8.27
C LYS A 14 0.39 -10.92 8.31
N LEU A 15 -0.24 -10.29 9.28
CA LEU A 15 -0.30 -8.84 9.44
C LEU A 15 -0.81 -8.12 8.17
N ASN A 16 -1.80 -8.69 7.49
CA ASN A 16 -2.35 -8.22 6.22
C ASN A 16 -1.31 -8.13 5.09
N ALA A 17 -0.34 -9.05 5.04
CA ALA A 17 0.55 -9.17 3.89
C ALA A 17 -0.26 -9.46 2.62
N LEU A 18 0.09 -8.78 1.54
CA LEU A 18 -0.64 -8.83 0.28
C LEU A 18 -0.13 -9.99 -0.60
N ASP A 19 -0.98 -10.96 -0.84
CA ASP A 19 -0.78 -11.94 -1.89
C ASP A 19 -1.31 -11.46 -3.25
N THR A 20 -1.05 -12.20 -4.30
CA THR A 20 -1.50 -11.89 -5.66
C THR A 20 -3.03 -11.79 -5.76
N THR A 21 -3.77 -12.58 -4.98
CA THR A 21 -5.23 -12.57 -4.96
C THR A 21 -5.75 -11.27 -4.35
N MET A 22 -5.18 -10.83 -3.23
CA MET A 22 -5.56 -9.58 -2.57
C MET A 22 -5.31 -8.35 -3.46
N TRP A 23 -4.21 -8.33 -4.22
CA TRP A 23 -3.98 -7.26 -5.20
C TRP A 23 -5.07 -7.22 -6.29
N ARG A 24 -5.48 -8.38 -6.80
CA ARG A 24 -6.56 -8.48 -7.79
C ARG A 24 -7.92 -8.09 -7.21
N GLU A 25 -8.21 -8.49 -5.98
CA GLU A 25 -9.43 -8.09 -5.26
C GLU A 25 -9.46 -6.59 -4.99
N LEU A 26 -8.34 -5.97 -4.63
CA LEU A 26 -8.21 -4.53 -4.47
C LEU A 26 -8.59 -3.81 -5.76
N ARG A 27 -7.99 -4.22 -6.88
CA ARG A 27 -8.32 -3.71 -8.20
C ARG A 27 -9.82 -3.84 -8.51
N ALA A 28 -10.34 -5.06 -8.44
CA ALA A 28 -11.73 -5.34 -8.76
C ALA A 28 -12.71 -4.54 -7.89
N GLY A 29 -12.38 -4.37 -6.61
CA GLY A 29 -13.18 -3.57 -5.68
C GLY A 29 -13.29 -2.11 -6.08
N PHE A 30 -12.17 -1.48 -6.44
CA PHE A 30 -12.18 -0.08 -6.89
C PHE A 30 -12.83 0.09 -8.27
N GLU A 31 -12.60 -0.83 -9.21
CA GLU A 31 -13.24 -0.82 -10.53
C GLU A 31 -14.76 -1.04 -10.45
N ALA A 32 -15.26 -1.70 -9.42
CA ALA A 32 -16.69 -1.95 -9.21
C ALA A 32 -17.45 -0.76 -8.61
N ILE A 33 -16.78 0.32 -8.18
CA ILE A 33 -17.43 1.49 -7.60
C ILE A 33 -18.16 2.27 -8.69
N ALA A 34 -19.48 2.03 -8.79
CA ALA A 34 -20.31 2.70 -9.77
C ALA A 34 -20.60 4.16 -9.35
N PRO A 35 -20.45 5.15 -10.27
CA PRO A 35 -20.69 6.56 -9.96
C PRO A 35 -22.09 6.84 -9.34
N ALA A 36 -23.10 6.10 -9.78
CA ALA A 36 -24.48 6.27 -9.28
C ALA A 36 -24.69 5.82 -7.82
N CYS A 37 -23.79 4.99 -7.29
CA CYS A 37 -23.85 4.44 -5.94
C CYS A 37 -22.56 4.71 -5.15
N ALA A 38 -21.73 5.63 -5.61
CA ALA A 38 -20.45 5.94 -4.98
C ALA A 38 -20.65 6.46 -3.55
N PRO A 39 -19.88 5.96 -2.59
CA PRO A 39 -19.87 6.50 -1.23
C PRO A 39 -19.28 7.92 -1.23
N ARG A 40 -19.54 8.68 -0.18
CA ARG A 40 -18.96 10.04 -0.03
C ARG A 40 -17.49 10.04 0.33
N VAL A 41 -17.01 8.96 0.88
CA VAL A 41 -15.61 8.72 1.30
C VAL A 41 -15.37 7.22 1.40
N ILE A 42 -14.17 6.79 1.07
CA ILE A 42 -13.72 5.41 1.26
C ILE A 42 -12.62 5.41 2.32
N VAL A 43 -12.80 4.58 3.35
CA VAL A 43 -11.75 4.35 4.35
C VAL A 43 -11.04 3.05 4.03
N VAL A 44 -9.74 3.14 3.80
CA VAL A 44 -8.85 1.98 3.59
C VAL A 44 -8.16 1.68 4.91
N GLN A 45 -8.37 0.49 5.43
CA GLN A 45 -7.81 0.06 6.71
C GLN A 45 -7.41 -1.41 6.67
N GLY A 46 -6.45 -1.80 7.49
CA GLY A 46 -6.11 -3.20 7.71
C GLY A 46 -6.98 -3.81 8.80
N GLU A 47 -7.10 -5.13 8.80
CA GLU A 47 -7.75 -5.83 9.91
C GLU A 47 -6.82 -5.95 11.12
N GLY A 48 -7.38 -5.83 12.32
CA GLY A 48 -6.66 -5.96 13.58
C GLY A 48 -5.73 -4.77 13.85
N GLN A 49 -4.47 -5.05 14.17
CA GLN A 49 -3.53 -4.04 14.66
C GLN A 49 -2.46 -3.63 13.64
N SER A 50 -2.57 -4.05 12.40
CA SER A 50 -1.66 -3.67 11.31
C SER A 50 -2.42 -3.17 10.11
N PHE A 51 -1.87 -2.20 9.40
CA PHE A 51 -2.41 -1.77 8.12
C PHE A 51 -2.06 -2.82 7.06
N VAL A 52 -0.83 -2.84 6.59
CA VAL A 52 -0.32 -3.82 5.62
C VAL A 52 1.18 -4.02 5.84
N ALA A 53 1.62 -5.25 6.03
CA ALA A 53 3.03 -5.58 6.28
C ALA A 53 3.90 -5.70 5.02
N GLY A 54 3.34 -5.47 3.83
CA GLY A 54 4.00 -5.62 2.54
C GLY A 54 3.47 -6.81 1.74
N GLY A 55 4.18 -7.21 0.69
CA GLY A 55 3.87 -8.40 -0.09
C GLY A 55 4.07 -9.68 0.70
N ASP A 56 3.27 -10.71 0.40
CA ASP A 56 3.46 -12.03 1.00
C ASP A 56 4.76 -12.67 0.49
N ILE A 57 5.75 -12.76 1.37
CA ILE A 57 7.08 -13.30 1.04
C ILE A 57 7.05 -14.77 0.64
N GLU A 58 6.01 -15.52 0.99
CA GLU A 58 5.86 -16.91 0.58
C GLU A 58 5.55 -17.06 -0.92
N GLU A 59 4.98 -16.02 -1.54
CA GLU A 59 4.77 -15.99 -3.00
C GLU A 59 6.01 -15.59 -3.80
N PHE A 60 7.01 -14.94 -3.19
CA PHE A 60 8.18 -14.42 -3.87
C PHE A 60 8.94 -15.46 -4.72
N PRO A 61 9.09 -16.73 -4.31
CA PRO A 61 9.74 -17.73 -5.15
C PRO A 61 9.06 -17.96 -6.50
N HIS A 62 7.77 -17.65 -6.63
CA HIS A 62 7.00 -17.92 -7.85
C HIS A 62 7.25 -16.89 -8.96
N PHE A 63 7.71 -15.67 -8.65
CA PHE A 63 7.88 -14.62 -9.65
C PHE A 63 9.18 -13.81 -9.51
N ARG A 64 9.87 -13.87 -8.38
CA ARG A 64 10.94 -12.93 -8.07
C ARG A 64 12.28 -13.23 -8.76
N PHE A 65 12.53 -14.47 -9.10
CA PHE A 65 13.82 -14.93 -9.64
C PHE A 65 13.87 -14.99 -11.16
N ASP A 66 12.79 -14.63 -11.83
CA ASP A 66 12.69 -14.48 -13.28
C ASP A 66 12.24 -13.07 -13.63
N ALA A 67 12.97 -12.41 -14.53
CA ALA A 67 12.72 -11.01 -14.87
C ALA A 67 11.34 -10.79 -15.53
N ALA A 68 10.89 -11.73 -16.38
CA ALA A 68 9.61 -11.62 -17.04
C ALA A 68 8.45 -11.81 -16.05
N SER A 69 8.55 -12.78 -15.15
CA SER A 69 7.55 -13.02 -14.11
C SER A 69 7.50 -11.87 -13.10
N LEU A 70 8.65 -11.29 -12.76
CA LEU A 70 8.72 -10.11 -11.89
C LEU A 70 8.06 -8.89 -12.56
N ALA A 71 8.38 -8.63 -13.83
CA ALA A 71 7.76 -7.55 -14.59
C ALA A 71 6.24 -7.75 -14.67
N HIS A 72 5.78 -8.95 -15.00
CA HIS A 72 4.35 -9.28 -15.03
C HIS A 72 3.67 -9.01 -13.68
N PHE A 73 4.28 -9.41 -12.57
CA PHE A 73 3.71 -9.17 -11.24
C PHE A 73 3.52 -7.67 -10.97
N HIS A 74 4.53 -6.85 -11.26
CA HIS A 74 4.43 -5.42 -11.02
C HIS A 74 3.54 -4.69 -12.03
N GLU A 75 3.63 -5.04 -13.32
CA GLU A 75 2.93 -4.33 -14.39
C GLU A 75 1.47 -4.76 -14.57
N GLU A 76 1.15 -6.04 -14.31
CA GLU A 76 -0.18 -6.61 -14.56
C GLU A 76 -0.98 -6.89 -13.27
N VAL A 77 -0.34 -6.92 -12.11
CA VAL A 77 -1.01 -7.21 -10.84
C VAL A 77 -0.98 -5.99 -9.92
N VAL A 78 0.20 -5.55 -9.48
CA VAL A 78 0.34 -4.47 -8.50
C VAL A 78 -0.03 -3.11 -9.11
N GLY A 79 0.59 -2.75 -10.23
CA GLY A 79 0.37 -1.47 -10.89
C GLY A 79 -1.10 -1.19 -11.19
N PRO A 80 -1.84 -2.09 -11.87
CA PRO A 80 -3.26 -1.89 -12.13
C PRO A 80 -4.13 -1.71 -10.88
N ALA A 81 -3.79 -2.38 -9.77
CA ALA A 81 -4.51 -2.20 -8.51
C ALA A 81 -4.31 -0.80 -7.91
N LEU A 82 -3.07 -0.32 -7.92
CA LEU A 82 -2.76 1.03 -7.45
C LEU A 82 -3.37 2.11 -8.38
N TRP A 83 -3.35 1.88 -9.70
CA TRP A 83 -4.00 2.78 -10.66
C TRP A 83 -5.52 2.83 -10.50
N ALA A 84 -6.18 1.72 -10.18
CA ALA A 84 -7.61 1.70 -9.90
C ALA A 84 -7.95 2.56 -8.67
N MET A 85 -7.09 2.57 -7.64
CA MET A 85 -7.22 3.49 -6.50
C MET A 85 -7.04 4.95 -6.90
N LEU A 86 -5.97 5.26 -7.66
CA LEU A 86 -5.68 6.64 -8.11
C LEU A 86 -6.74 7.20 -9.06
N ALA A 87 -7.42 6.35 -9.82
CA ALA A 87 -8.49 6.73 -10.74
C ALA A 87 -9.85 6.88 -10.04
N CYS A 88 -9.94 6.58 -8.75
CA CYS A 88 -11.17 6.70 -7.99
C CYS A 88 -11.46 8.18 -7.68
N ASP A 89 -12.62 8.67 -8.14
CA ASP A 89 -13.07 10.05 -7.88
C ASP A 89 -13.61 10.27 -6.45
N VAL A 90 -13.77 9.19 -5.68
CA VAL A 90 -14.22 9.28 -4.28
C VAL A 90 -13.02 9.53 -3.38
N PRO A 91 -13.07 10.51 -2.46
CA PRO A 91 -11.99 10.75 -1.50
C PRO A 91 -11.60 9.50 -0.71
N LEU A 92 -10.30 9.20 -0.68
CA LEU A 92 -9.72 8.05 0.00
C LEU A 92 -9.01 8.46 1.29
N VAL A 93 -9.32 7.77 2.38
CA VAL A 93 -8.67 7.97 3.68
C VAL A 93 -7.99 6.67 4.12
N ALA A 94 -6.67 6.68 4.25
CA ALA A 94 -5.95 5.57 4.88
C ALA A 94 -6.00 5.70 6.40
N GLN A 95 -6.55 4.72 7.07
CA GLN A 95 -6.52 4.58 8.53
C GLN A 95 -5.44 3.56 8.91
N ILE A 96 -4.28 4.06 9.29
CA ILE A 96 -3.06 3.26 9.45
C ILE A 96 -2.84 2.92 10.92
N ALA A 97 -2.86 1.63 11.24
CA ALA A 97 -2.43 1.10 12.53
C ALA A 97 -1.23 0.17 12.33
N GLY A 98 -0.28 0.12 13.25
CA GLY A 98 0.85 -0.79 13.22
C GLY A 98 1.69 -0.72 11.93
N ALA A 99 1.91 -1.86 11.26
CA ALA A 99 2.77 -1.94 10.08
C ALA A 99 2.12 -1.34 8.83
N CYS A 100 2.86 -0.46 8.15
CA CYS A 100 2.56 0.11 6.83
C CYS A 100 3.86 0.06 6.00
N VAL A 101 4.11 -1.09 5.36
CA VAL A 101 5.42 -1.44 4.79
C VAL A 101 5.27 -1.88 3.34
N GLY A 102 6.22 -1.52 2.48
CA GLY A 102 6.24 -1.90 1.06
C GLY A 102 4.91 -1.58 0.38
N GLY A 103 4.21 -2.58 -0.16
CA GLY A 103 2.88 -2.42 -0.78
C GLY A 103 1.85 -1.71 0.11
N GLY A 104 1.98 -1.80 1.43
CA GLY A 104 1.16 -1.03 2.37
C GLY A 104 1.41 0.48 2.27
N LEU A 105 2.66 0.88 2.09
CA LEU A 105 3.00 2.29 1.88
C LEU A 105 2.53 2.78 0.49
N GLU A 106 2.57 1.92 -0.53
CA GLU A 106 2.07 2.21 -1.87
C GLU A 106 0.55 2.43 -1.86
N ILE A 107 -0.20 1.54 -1.21
CA ILE A 107 -1.65 1.71 -1.00
C ILE A 107 -1.95 3.00 -0.23
N ALA A 108 -1.23 3.26 0.87
CA ALA A 108 -1.40 4.49 1.64
C ALA A 108 -1.10 5.74 0.80
N ALA A 109 -0.11 5.68 -0.09
CA ALA A 109 0.27 6.77 -0.98
C ALA A 109 -0.80 7.06 -2.06
N CYS A 110 -1.65 6.10 -2.40
CA CYS A 110 -2.80 6.33 -3.28
C CYS A 110 -3.95 7.07 -2.59
N CYS A 111 -3.98 7.13 -1.26
CA CYS A 111 -5.05 7.81 -0.52
C CYS A 111 -4.79 9.31 -0.41
N ASP A 112 -5.87 10.12 -0.37
CA ASP A 112 -5.80 11.57 -0.22
C ASP A 112 -5.34 11.98 1.18
N ILE A 113 -5.87 11.30 2.20
CA ILE A 113 -5.57 11.55 3.61
C ILE A 113 -5.00 10.28 4.25
N ARG A 114 -3.94 10.42 5.03
CA ARG A 114 -3.29 9.32 5.77
C ARG A 114 -3.27 9.65 7.25
N LEU A 115 -4.11 8.96 8.00
CA LEU A 115 -4.17 9.04 9.45
C LEU A 115 -3.43 7.85 10.04
N CYS A 116 -2.60 8.05 11.03
CA CYS A 116 -1.90 6.94 11.66
C CYS A 116 -1.98 6.95 13.18
N SER A 117 -1.81 5.79 13.79
CA SER A 117 -1.62 5.68 15.23
C SER A 117 -0.14 5.95 15.59
N GLU A 118 0.13 6.38 16.81
CA GLU A 118 1.50 6.56 17.33
C GLU A 118 2.36 5.29 17.24
N ARG A 119 1.73 4.13 17.27
CA ARG A 119 2.40 2.82 17.15
C ARG A 119 2.73 2.43 15.72
N SER A 120 2.28 3.19 14.73
CA SER A 120 2.50 2.87 13.31
C SER A 120 3.98 2.90 12.95
N ARG A 121 4.35 2.02 12.03
CA ARG A 121 5.71 1.86 11.51
C ARG A 121 5.68 1.81 10.00
N PHE A 122 6.51 2.64 9.38
CA PHE A 122 6.57 2.83 7.94
C PHE A 122 7.92 2.39 7.40
N GLY A 123 7.96 1.81 6.21
CA GLY A 123 9.23 1.43 5.60
C GLY A 123 9.11 0.80 4.23
N VAL A 124 10.26 0.77 3.54
CA VAL A 124 10.44 0.08 2.25
C VAL A 124 11.71 -0.77 2.39
N PRO A 125 11.59 -2.03 2.87
CA PRO A 125 12.76 -2.85 3.25
C PRO A 125 13.44 -3.52 2.05
N ILE A 126 13.34 -3.01 0.84
CA ILE A 126 13.86 -3.64 -0.38
C ILE A 126 15.38 -3.87 -0.36
N ALA A 127 16.16 -2.99 0.26
CA ALA A 127 17.60 -3.22 0.41
C ALA A 127 17.93 -4.48 1.23
N LYS A 128 17.06 -4.84 2.20
CA LYS A 128 17.19 -6.09 2.95
C LYS A 128 16.71 -7.30 2.16
N LEU A 129 15.78 -7.08 1.25
CA LEU A 129 15.18 -8.11 0.43
C LEU A 129 15.93 -8.36 -0.88
N GLY A 130 16.82 -7.44 -1.29
CA GLY A 130 17.70 -7.60 -2.45
C GLY A 130 17.02 -7.42 -3.81
N PHE A 131 15.95 -6.61 -3.90
CA PHE A 131 15.31 -6.26 -5.17
C PHE A 131 14.90 -4.79 -5.23
N PRO A 132 14.80 -4.20 -6.43
CA PRO A 132 14.36 -2.82 -6.57
C PRO A 132 12.84 -2.69 -6.43
N MET A 133 12.38 -1.49 -6.16
CA MET A 133 10.98 -1.08 -6.29
C MET A 133 10.67 -0.80 -7.77
N ALA A 134 9.49 -1.17 -8.25
CA ALA A 134 9.11 -0.91 -9.63
C ALA A 134 8.95 0.60 -9.89
N PRO A 135 9.28 1.11 -11.10
CA PRO A 135 9.26 2.55 -11.39
C PRO A 135 7.91 3.22 -11.13
N ALA A 136 6.80 2.57 -11.51
CA ALA A 136 5.46 3.10 -11.29
C ALA A 136 5.11 3.23 -9.80
N GLU A 137 5.51 2.25 -8.99
CA GLU A 137 5.32 2.24 -7.53
C GLU A 137 6.17 3.34 -6.87
N ILE A 138 7.42 3.51 -7.33
CA ILE A 138 8.30 4.60 -6.88
C ILE A 138 7.64 5.96 -7.13
N GLU A 139 7.05 6.18 -8.30
CA GLU A 139 6.38 7.43 -8.64
C GLU A 139 5.22 7.74 -7.69
N ILE A 140 4.41 6.74 -7.39
CA ILE A 140 3.27 6.89 -6.47
C ILE A 140 3.75 7.30 -5.07
N VAL A 141 4.74 6.62 -4.53
CA VAL A 141 5.30 6.95 -3.21
C VAL A 141 5.99 8.33 -3.22
N ALA A 142 6.69 8.67 -4.32
CA ALA A 142 7.34 9.97 -4.49
C ALA A 142 6.41 11.17 -4.31
N ARG A 143 5.15 11.04 -4.75
CA ARG A 143 4.12 12.10 -4.65
C ARG A 143 3.85 12.52 -3.21
N VAL A 144 3.99 11.61 -2.26
CA VAL A 144 3.66 11.88 -0.85
C VAL A 144 4.87 12.11 0.04
N VAL A 145 6.04 11.54 -0.29
CA VAL A 145 7.23 11.65 0.58
C VAL A 145 8.29 12.62 0.03
N GLY A 146 8.20 12.98 -1.24
CA GLY A 146 9.21 13.80 -1.92
C GLY A 146 10.52 13.05 -2.19
N ALA A 147 11.38 13.62 -3.04
CA ALA A 147 12.55 12.95 -3.59
C ALA A 147 13.60 12.55 -2.54
N THR A 148 13.80 13.36 -1.50
CA THR A 148 14.80 13.07 -0.46
C THR A 148 14.39 11.86 0.37
N THR A 149 13.20 11.88 0.93
CA THR A 149 12.67 10.78 1.76
C THR A 149 12.51 9.50 0.93
N LEU A 150 12.13 9.64 -0.34
CA LEU A 150 12.03 8.51 -1.27
C LEU A 150 13.35 7.76 -1.44
N ARG A 151 14.48 8.47 -1.49
CA ARG A 151 15.81 7.83 -1.58
C ARG A 151 16.23 7.18 -0.27
N GLU A 152 15.95 7.83 0.85
CA GLU A 152 16.32 7.32 2.18
C GLU A 152 15.56 6.04 2.55
N LEU A 153 14.25 5.96 2.26
CA LEU A 153 13.39 4.84 2.67
C LEU A 153 13.93 3.47 2.20
N PRO A 154 14.19 3.26 0.90
CA PRO A 154 14.69 1.98 0.40
C PRO A 154 16.16 1.72 0.77
N LEU A 155 17.00 2.76 0.77
CA LEU A 155 18.44 2.60 1.02
C LEU A 155 18.74 2.29 2.49
N GLU A 156 18.08 2.97 3.41
CA GLU A 156 18.24 2.71 4.84
C GLU A 156 17.55 1.42 5.26
N ALA A 157 16.45 1.04 4.58
CA ALA A 157 15.63 -0.14 4.88
C ALA A 157 15.28 -0.31 6.36
N ARG A 158 15.23 0.80 7.10
CA ARG A 158 14.83 0.85 8.51
C ARG A 158 13.39 1.33 8.63
N GLY A 159 12.68 0.81 9.63
CA GLY A 159 11.35 1.30 9.96
C GLY A 159 11.40 2.72 10.51
N ARG A 160 10.46 3.56 10.07
CA ARG A 160 10.24 4.90 10.57
C ARG A 160 9.06 4.93 11.52
N THR A 161 9.13 5.78 12.55
CA THR A 161 8.04 6.00 13.50
C THR A 161 6.92 6.84 12.89
N ALA A 162 5.76 6.88 13.54
CA ALA A 162 4.66 7.79 13.17
C ALA A 162 5.11 9.25 13.17
N HIS A 163 5.93 9.66 14.15
CA HIS A 163 6.48 10.99 14.24
C HIS A 163 7.38 11.33 13.04
N ASP A 164 8.30 10.44 12.67
CA ASP A 164 9.16 10.64 11.48
C ASP A 164 8.32 10.72 10.20
N ALA A 165 7.28 9.87 10.08
CA ALA A 165 6.39 9.84 8.94
C ALA A 165 5.57 11.13 8.80
N LEU A 166 5.12 11.70 9.90
CA LEU A 166 4.42 12.99 9.92
C LEU A 166 5.32 14.14 9.45
N GLN A 167 6.58 14.16 9.89
CA GLN A 167 7.54 15.21 9.52
C GLN A 167 8.03 15.10 8.07
N ARG A 168 8.02 13.89 7.49
CA ARG A 168 8.63 13.58 6.18
C ARG A 168 7.63 13.25 5.06
N GLY A 169 6.33 13.46 5.29
CA GLY A 169 5.30 13.43 4.28
C GLY A 169 4.43 12.18 4.14
N PRO A 170 4.86 10.94 4.54
CA PRO A 170 4.00 9.78 4.35
C PRO A 170 2.68 9.81 5.13
N VAL A 171 2.55 10.68 6.11
CA VAL A 171 1.36 10.81 6.97
C VAL A 171 0.87 12.25 6.99
N THR A 172 -0.44 12.45 7.01
CA THR A 172 -1.04 13.79 7.13
C THR A 172 -1.38 14.15 8.57
N ARG A 173 -1.69 13.16 9.41
CA ARG A 173 -1.96 13.31 10.86
C ARG A 173 -1.59 12.04 11.63
N ALA A 174 -1.12 12.21 12.85
CA ALA A 174 -0.83 11.15 13.80
C ALA A 174 -1.63 11.34 15.10
#